data_9aff6e2b4addc23c4cb226eca38246cd
#
_entry.id   9aff6e2b4addc23c4cb226eca38246cd
#
_cell.length_a   1.000
_cell.length_b   1.000
_cell.length_c   1.000
_cell.angle_alpha   90.00
_cell.angle_beta   90.00
_cell.angle_gamma   90.00
#
_symmetry.space_group_name_H-M   'P 1'
#
loop_
_entity.id
_entity.type
_entity.pdbx_description
1 polymer ?
#
loop_
_entity_poly.entity_id
_entity_poly.type
_entity_poly.pdbx_seq_one_letter_code
_entity_poly.pdbx_strand_id
1 'polypeptide(L)'
;MLETGIVFKIVGIIICSMLMVILGRVDRKRKLHTGVKLIFQILISLIITYSGVKIEFLRAPSSSSGGYLYLSYLSIPLTIIWLISITNSIGQADELGDITPYTVFIASLTFLVVSLVQRQGLILAEALSLIMATISFIFIKYIPRGKYSSYYMSFGFILAVIAIVGVSKSTAALTLLIPLLILGVPITDSSYSIVSSYAHQESSGIGKHPFFSESRSGSSLRQKLQSYGFSAQGANLTIIGASLYLSLSAFIISIYQNFYLLLTLTAFGWVVFGLVKNKVQSEELIIGRDILTSRIKLFQVGIDQVDNQETIQKIEEFIVSKKAHQIVTPDTLAVLRARKDHEYHAILESADLVTPDGAGILWAATTLNYPLPERVTGIDIIHNICRLAAKKGYSLYLLGSYPEVASETALNLTKKYAGINIAGTHHGYFSCEDSQNCEAIKNGNSVRNKEEEEIITEIKEKRPDILLVGMGVPKQEKWINKNLNRLDVPVCIGVGGSFDVLSGRIPRAPLWMQRHGMEWIYRSIKQPNRAFRVLALFYFIWLVIVGKIVYSLKEVE
;
A
#
# COMPACT_ATOMS: atom_id res chain seq x y z
N MET A 1 -16.94 50.25 -24.13
CA MET A 1 -15.62 49.75 -23.73
C MET A 1 -15.64 48.36 -23.06
N LEU A 2 -16.59 48.02 -22.17
CA LEU A 2 -16.68 46.70 -21.54
C LEU A 2 -17.04 45.59 -22.54
N GLU A 3 -17.98 45.82 -23.44
CA GLU A 3 -18.41 44.84 -24.46
C GLU A 3 -17.32 44.54 -25.50
N THR A 4 -16.56 45.56 -25.95
CA THR A 4 -15.46 45.37 -26.89
C THR A 4 -14.34 44.52 -26.33
N GLY A 5 -14.05 44.60 -25.02
CA GLY A 5 -13.04 43.80 -24.35
C GLY A 5 -13.43 42.32 -24.24
N ILE A 6 -14.71 41.99 -24.02
CA ILE A 6 -15.20 40.61 -23.96
C ILE A 6 -15.19 39.97 -25.34
N VAL A 7 -15.62 40.66 -26.35
CA VAL A 7 -15.58 40.17 -27.73
C VAL A 7 -14.16 39.84 -28.15
N PHE A 8 -13.19 40.73 -27.83
CA PHE A 8 -11.78 40.51 -28.15
C PHE A 8 -11.20 39.27 -27.46
N LYS A 9 -11.59 39.01 -26.19
CA LYS A 9 -11.24 37.79 -25.47
C LYS A 9 -11.82 36.52 -26.12
N ILE A 10 -13.11 36.54 -26.47
CA ILE A 10 -13.78 35.42 -27.12
C ILE A 10 -13.15 35.07 -28.47
N VAL A 11 -12.92 36.07 -29.30
CA VAL A 11 -12.27 35.90 -30.60
C VAL A 11 -10.86 35.36 -30.43
N GLY A 12 -10.09 35.87 -29.47
CA GLY A 12 -8.75 35.37 -29.13
C GLY A 12 -8.77 33.90 -28.71
N ILE A 13 -9.73 33.50 -27.88
CA ILE A 13 -9.88 32.11 -27.42
C ILE A 13 -10.18 31.18 -28.60
N ILE A 14 -11.10 31.57 -29.50
CA ILE A 14 -11.48 30.76 -30.66
C ILE A 14 -10.28 30.57 -31.60
N ILE A 15 -9.62 31.67 -31.97
CA ILE A 15 -8.47 31.64 -32.89
C ILE A 15 -7.33 30.81 -32.30
N CYS A 16 -6.95 31.06 -31.04
CA CYS A 16 -5.86 30.32 -30.39
C CYS A 16 -6.18 28.84 -30.22
N SER A 17 -7.43 28.49 -29.93
CA SER A 17 -7.88 27.09 -29.85
C SER A 17 -7.79 26.39 -31.20
N MET A 18 -8.19 27.05 -32.30
CA MET A 18 -8.02 26.54 -33.67
C MET A 18 -6.55 26.34 -34.03
N LEU A 19 -5.69 27.29 -33.69
CA LEU A 19 -4.24 27.19 -33.93
C LEU A 19 -3.64 26.00 -33.15
N MET A 20 -4.08 25.74 -31.92
CA MET A 20 -3.66 24.57 -31.15
C MET A 20 -4.13 23.27 -31.77
N VAL A 21 -5.34 23.18 -32.36
CA VAL A 21 -5.80 22.01 -33.13
C VAL A 21 -4.91 21.78 -34.35
N ILE A 22 -4.60 22.85 -35.10
CA ILE A 22 -3.73 22.76 -36.27
C ILE A 22 -2.34 22.28 -35.87
N LEU A 23 -1.77 22.86 -34.83
CA LEU A 23 -0.45 22.45 -34.29
C LEU A 23 -0.45 20.97 -33.87
N GLY A 24 -1.49 20.51 -33.18
CA GLY A 24 -1.62 19.09 -32.76
C GLY A 24 -1.76 18.14 -33.97
N ARG A 25 -2.47 18.55 -35.04
CA ARG A 25 -2.56 17.76 -36.29
C ARG A 25 -1.24 17.69 -37.05
N VAL A 26 -0.51 18.83 -37.12
CA VAL A 26 0.80 18.90 -37.77
C VAL A 26 1.83 18.08 -37.00
N ASP A 27 1.84 18.20 -35.66
CA ASP A 27 2.73 17.43 -34.77
C ASP A 27 2.52 15.91 -34.97
N ARG A 28 1.25 15.47 -35.04
CA ARG A 28 0.93 14.06 -35.29
C ARG A 28 1.39 13.55 -36.67
N LYS A 29 1.25 14.38 -37.71
CA LYS A 29 1.62 13.99 -39.09
C LYS A 29 3.13 14.02 -39.32
N ARG A 30 3.81 15.05 -38.81
CA ARG A 30 5.22 15.34 -39.13
C ARG A 30 6.18 15.10 -37.96
N LYS A 31 5.69 14.67 -36.75
CA LYS A 31 6.51 14.50 -35.55
C LYS A 31 7.45 15.68 -35.33
N LEU A 32 6.88 16.86 -35.08
CA LEU A 32 7.64 18.10 -34.92
C LEU A 32 8.66 17.97 -33.80
N HIS A 33 9.85 18.52 -34.02
CA HIS A 33 10.87 18.67 -32.98
C HIS A 33 10.29 19.44 -31.77
N THR A 34 10.53 18.99 -30.56
CA THR A 34 9.95 19.53 -29.31
C THR A 34 10.17 21.06 -29.19
N GLY A 35 11.35 21.56 -29.61
CA GLY A 35 11.65 22.98 -29.59
C GLY A 35 10.76 23.82 -30.55
N VAL A 36 10.49 23.29 -31.74
CA VAL A 36 9.59 23.96 -32.73
C VAL A 36 8.17 24.01 -32.19
N LYS A 37 7.69 22.91 -31.62
CA LYS A 37 6.37 22.83 -30.97
C LYS A 37 6.25 23.86 -29.84
N LEU A 38 7.27 23.98 -28.98
CA LEU A 38 7.30 24.91 -27.86
C LEU A 38 7.28 26.36 -28.32
N ILE A 39 8.01 26.71 -29.39
CA ILE A 39 7.98 28.07 -29.98
C ILE A 39 6.57 28.45 -30.45
N PHE A 40 5.88 27.53 -31.16
CA PHE A 40 4.49 27.80 -31.58
C PHE A 40 3.54 27.93 -30.40
N GLN A 41 3.71 27.11 -29.35
CA GLN A 41 2.91 27.21 -28.12
C GLN A 41 3.14 28.55 -27.40
N ILE A 42 4.38 29.05 -27.34
CA ILE A 42 4.70 30.37 -26.78
C ILE A 42 4.02 31.46 -27.58
N LEU A 43 4.10 31.44 -28.92
CA LEU A 43 3.48 32.43 -29.78
C LEU A 43 1.95 32.47 -29.60
N ILE A 44 1.30 31.32 -29.59
CA ILE A 44 -0.15 31.22 -29.36
C ILE A 44 -0.51 31.73 -27.96
N SER A 45 0.30 31.40 -26.95
CA SER A 45 0.10 31.85 -25.57
C SER A 45 0.29 33.38 -25.43
N LEU A 46 1.19 33.98 -26.19
CA LEU A 46 1.33 35.44 -26.28
C LEU A 46 0.09 36.08 -26.88
N ILE A 47 -0.44 35.56 -28.00
CA ILE A 47 -1.63 36.10 -28.66
C ILE A 47 -2.82 36.12 -27.70
N ILE A 48 -3.08 35.02 -26.98
CA ILE A 48 -4.20 34.95 -26.03
C ILE A 48 -3.98 35.85 -24.81
N THR A 49 -2.75 36.01 -24.34
CA THR A 49 -2.41 36.90 -23.23
C THR A 49 -2.67 38.37 -23.61
N TYR A 50 -2.30 38.77 -24.83
CA TYR A 50 -2.60 40.10 -25.36
C TYR A 50 -4.10 40.33 -25.62
N SER A 51 -4.89 39.26 -25.85
CA SER A 51 -6.35 39.39 -25.94
C SER A 51 -7.04 39.62 -24.58
N GLY A 52 -6.25 39.63 -23.48
CA GLY A 52 -6.71 39.95 -22.14
C GLY A 52 -6.98 38.74 -21.24
N VAL A 53 -6.52 37.55 -21.65
CA VAL A 53 -6.55 36.35 -20.79
C VAL A 53 -5.20 36.22 -20.08
N LYS A 54 -5.10 36.75 -18.87
CA LYS A 54 -3.84 36.76 -18.10
C LYS A 54 -4.10 36.64 -16.60
N ILE A 55 -3.11 36.09 -15.86
CA ILE A 55 -3.11 36.02 -14.40
C ILE A 55 -2.60 37.35 -13.86
N GLU A 56 -3.48 38.21 -13.37
CA GLU A 56 -3.12 39.58 -12.97
C GLU A 56 -2.67 39.68 -11.52
N PHE A 57 -3.22 38.85 -10.65
CA PHE A 57 -2.93 38.87 -9.21
C PHE A 57 -3.02 37.49 -8.56
N LEU A 58 -2.32 37.36 -7.45
CA LEU A 58 -2.41 36.22 -6.52
C LEU A 58 -2.77 36.75 -5.14
N ARG A 59 -3.54 36.03 -4.38
CA ARG A 59 -3.80 36.40 -2.99
C ARG A 59 -2.69 35.86 -2.08
N ALA A 60 -2.18 36.68 -1.18
CA ALA A 60 -1.18 36.28 -0.19
C ALA A 60 -1.83 35.40 0.90
N PRO A 61 -1.32 34.19 1.18
CA PRO A 61 -1.93 33.28 2.16
C PRO A 61 -1.84 33.75 3.62
N SER A 62 -0.96 34.72 3.93
CA SER A 62 -0.64 35.14 5.30
C SER A 62 -1.28 36.44 5.76
N SER A 63 -2.02 37.14 4.91
CA SER A 63 -2.61 38.42 5.33
C SER A 63 -4.04 38.23 5.84
N SER A 64 -4.26 38.45 7.13
CA SER A 64 -5.59 38.50 7.77
C SER A 64 -6.50 39.58 7.18
N SER A 65 -5.95 40.52 6.37
CA SER A 65 -6.64 41.61 5.71
C SER A 65 -6.89 41.42 4.21
N GLY A 66 -6.68 40.21 3.66
CA GLY A 66 -7.02 39.91 2.26
C GLY A 66 -6.16 40.58 1.21
N GLY A 67 -4.87 40.80 1.46
CA GLY A 67 -3.95 41.45 0.52
C GLY A 67 -3.79 40.69 -0.79
N TYR A 68 -3.88 41.42 -1.93
CA TYR A 68 -3.59 40.91 -3.27
C TYR A 68 -2.15 41.26 -3.67
N LEU A 69 -1.43 40.26 -4.18
CA LEU A 69 -0.14 40.46 -4.82
C LEU A 69 -0.37 40.67 -6.31
N TYR A 70 -0.22 41.91 -6.77
CA TYR A 70 -0.29 42.22 -8.18
C TYR A 70 0.99 41.83 -8.89
N LEU A 71 0.88 41.01 -9.93
CA LEU A 71 2.03 40.39 -10.61
C LEU A 71 2.71 41.34 -11.60
N SER A 72 2.07 42.44 -11.96
CA SER A 72 2.61 43.43 -12.91
C SER A 72 3.33 42.76 -14.10
N TYR A 73 4.64 42.95 -14.26
CA TYR A 73 5.42 42.37 -15.37
C TYR A 73 5.53 40.83 -15.32
N LEU A 74 5.39 40.20 -14.16
CA LEU A 74 5.39 38.74 -14.01
C LEU A 74 4.09 38.09 -14.51
N SER A 75 3.03 38.83 -14.72
CA SER A 75 1.74 38.36 -15.22
C SER A 75 1.88 37.60 -16.56
N ILE A 76 2.62 38.17 -17.52
CA ILE A 76 2.78 37.61 -18.86
C ILE A 76 3.57 36.29 -18.81
N PRO A 77 4.80 36.23 -18.27
CA PRO A 77 5.56 34.98 -18.23
C PRO A 77 4.86 33.89 -17.43
N LEU A 78 4.23 34.21 -16.29
CA LEU A 78 3.50 33.26 -15.50
C LEU A 78 2.29 32.68 -16.25
N THR A 79 1.56 33.51 -16.98
CA THR A 79 0.43 33.09 -17.84
C THR A 79 0.90 32.15 -18.95
N ILE A 80 2.01 32.46 -19.60
CA ILE A 80 2.57 31.62 -20.67
C ILE A 80 3.00 30.27 -20.12
N ILE A 81 3.74 30.25 -19.01
CA ILE A 81 4.17 29.02 -18.35
C ILE A 81 2.95 28.15 -17.97
N TRP A 82 1.91 28.76 -17.39
CA TRP A 82 0.66 28.09 -17.05
C TRP A 82 -0.01 27.47 -18.28
N LEU A 83 -0.23 28.25 -19.33
CA LEU A 83 -0.88 27.77 -20.55
C LEU A 83 -0.10 26.62 -21.19
N ILE A 84 1.21 26.73 -21.30
CA ILE A 84 2.07 25.70 -21.89
C ILE A 84 2.09 24.43 -21.02
N SER A 85 2.22 24.58 -19.71
CA SER A 85 2.28 23.45 -18.78
C SER A 85 1.00 22.61 -18.86
N ILE A 86 -0.18 23.23 -18.77
CA ILE A 86 -1.44 22.49 -18.83
C ILE A 86 -1.69 21.92 -20.24
N THR A 87 -1.40 22.71 -21.30
CA THR A 87 -1.52 22.27 -22.70
C THR A 87 -0.67 21.00 -22.93
N ASN A 88 0.57 20.99 -22.46
CA ASN A 88 1.46 19.84 -22.64
C ASN A 88 1.07 18.67 -21.71
N SER A 89 0.62 18.93 -20.50
CA SER A 89 0.15 17.89 -19.59
C SER A 89 -0.99 17.08 -20.18
N ILE A 90 -1.97 17.72 -20.80
CA ILE A 90 -3.08 17.03 -21.47
C ILE A 90 -2.69 16.57 -22.88
N GLY A 91 -1.84 17.32 -23.58
CA GLY A 91 -1.35 16.98 -24.92
C GLY A 91 -0.44 15.76 -24.95
N GLN A 92 0.29 15.47 -23.88
CA GLN A 92 1.12 14.26 -23.73
C GLN A 92 0.32 13.04 -23.27
N ALA A 93 -0.94 13.21 -22.91
CA ALA A 93 -1.82 12.16 -22.43
C ALA A 93 -2.18 11.08 -23.48
N ASP A 94 -1.55 11.07 -24.67
CA ASP A 94 -1.61 9.96 -25.62
C ASP A 94 -1.20 8.63 -24.97
N GLU A 95 -0.32 8.67 -23.96
CA GLU A 95 0.12 7.51 -23.19
C GLU A 95 -0.93 7.04 -22.17
N LEU A 96 -1.82 7.92 -21.71
CA LEU A 96 -3.00 7.57 -20.91
C LEU A 96 -4.09 6.89 -21.79
N GLY A 97 -3.95 6.97 -23.12
CA GLY A 97 -4.87 6.36 -24.06
C GLY A 97 -6.28 6.94 -23.97
N ASP A 98 -7.29 6.07 -23.93
CA ASP A 98 -8.71 6.42 -24.00
C ASP A 98 -9.26 7.17 -22.77
N ILE A 99 -8.45 7.43 -21.73
CA ILE A 99 -8.92 8.04 -20.46
C ILE A 99 -8.96 9.56 -20.51
N THR A 100 -8.15 10.18 -21.36
CA THR A 100 -8.04 11.65 -21.43
C THR A 100 -9.38 12.37 -21.62
N PRO A 101 -10.29 11.92 -22.48
CA PRO A 101 -11.60 12.57 -22.61
C PRO A 101 -12.41 12.53 -21.31
N TYR A 102 -12.29 11.45 -20.50
CA TYR A 102 -12.97 11.33 -19.21
C TYR A 102 -12.39 12.32 -18.19
N THR A 103 -11.07 12.46 -18.10
CA THR A 103 -10.44 13.42 -17.20
C THR A 103 -10.77 14.87 -17.60
N VAL A 104 -10.80 15.19 -18.90
CA VAL A 104 -11.22 16.49 -19.43
C VAL A 104 -12.70 16.76 -19.13
N PHE A 105 -13.57 15.77 -19.28
CA PHE A 105 -15.00 15.88 -18.94
C PHE A 105 -15.21 16.19 -17.46
N ILE A 106 -14.56 15.43 -16.57
CA ILE A 106 -14.64 15.62 -15.11
C ILE A 106 -14.13 17.01 -14.74
N ALA A 107 -12.97 17.43 -15.26
CA ALA A 107 -12.40 18.73 -15.01
C ALA A 107 -13.34 19.86 -15.46
N SER A 108 -13.89 19.76 -16.69
CA SER A 108 -14.80 20.77 -17.25
C SER A 108 -16.10 20.89 -16.45
N LEU A 109 -16.68 19.75 -16.05
CA LEU A 109 -17.87 19.74 -15.22
C LEU A 109 -17.61 20.34 -13.83
N THR A 110 -16.44 20.07 -13.25
CA THR A 110 -16.05 20.65 -11.97
C THR A 110 -15.86 22.15 -12.05
N PHE A 111 -15.20 22.66 -13.10
CA PHE A 111 -15.09 24.10 -13.33
C PHE A 111 -16.46 24.77 -13.48
N LEU A 112 -17.39 24.12 -14.20
CA LEU A 112 -18.75 24.63 -14.35
C LEU A 112 -19.46 24.73 -13.00
N VAL A 113 -19.43 23.65 -12.21
CA VAL A 113 -20.11 23.62 -10.89
C VAL A 113 -19.48 24.63 -9.93
N VAL A 114 -18.15 24.72 -9.87
CA VAL A 114 -17.45 25.69 -9.02
C VAL A 114 -17.81 27.13 -9.42
N SER A 115 -17.85 27.44 -10.74
CA SER A 115 -18.20 28.74 -11.24
C SER A 115 -19.65 29.15 -10.92
N LEU A 116 -20.59 28.23 -11.06
CA LEU A 116 -22.01 28.43 -10.72
C LEU A 116 -22.23 28.68 -9.22
N VAL A 117 -21.55 27.91 -8.37
CA VAL A 117 -21.69 28.01 -6.90
C VAL A 117 -21.09 29.30 -6.37
N GLN A 118 -20.00 29.78 -6.94
CA GLN A 118 -19.36 31.02 -6.52
C GLN A 118 -20.15 32.28 -6.89
N ARG A 119 -21.20 32.16 -7.71
CA ARG A 119 -22.12 33.27 -8.13
C ARG A 119 -21.43 34.55 -8.57
N GLN A 120 -20.25 34.46 -9.16
CA GLN A 120 -19.44 35.63 -9.51
C GLN A 120 -19.73 36.17 -10.92
N GLY A 121 -20.78 35.69 -11.59
CA GLY A 121 -21.17 36.12 -12.94
C GLY A 121 -20.05 35.87 -13.98
N LEU A 122 -19.34 34.74 -13.86
CA LEU A 122 -18.26 34.33 -14.74
C LEU A 122 -18.81 33.65 -16.00
N ILE A 123 -19.79 34.28 -16.66
CA ILE A 123 -20.54 33.73 -17.81
C ILE A 123 -19.62 33.09 -18.85
N LEU A 124 -18.47 33.73 -19.11
CA LEU A 124 -17.51 33.17 -20.08
C LEU A 124 -16.87 31.87 -19.62
N ALA A 125 -16.49 31.77 -18.33
CA ALA A 125 -15.93 30.52 -17.77
C ALA A 125 -16.98 29.41 -17.72
N GLU A 126 -18.22 29.73 -17.38
CA GLU A 126 -19.36 28.82 -17.36
C GLU A 126 -19.66 28.28 -18.75
N ALA A 127 -19.76 29.17 -19.75
CA ALA A 127 -20.01 28.78 -21.13
C ALA A 127 -18.89 27.90 -21.70
N LEU A 128 -17.63 28.28 -21.50
CA LEU A 128 -16.49 27.49 -21.96
C LEU A 128 -16.43 26.12 -21.28
N SER A 129 -16.73 26.07 -19.98
CA SER A 129 -16.75 24.80 -19.23
C SER A 129 -17.86 23.88 -19.75
N LEU A 130 -19.04 24.41 -20.01
CA LEU A 130 -20.17 23.65 -20.57
C LEU A 130 -19.85 23.13 -21.98
N ILE A 131 -19.28 23.99 -22.84
CA ILE A 131 -18.86 23.60 -24.19
C ILE A 131 -17.82 22.50 -24.12
N MET A 132 -16.82 22.61 -23.27
CA MET A 132 -15.77 21.60 -23.12
C MET A 132 -16.30 20.27 -22.56
N ALA A 133 -17.20 20.32 -21.57
CA ALA A 133 -17.87 19.12 -21.06
C ALA A 133 -18.67 18.42 -22.17
N THR A 134 -19.43 19.20 -22.97
CA THR A 134 -20.22 18.67 -24.09
C THR A 134 -19.32 18.06 -25.16
N ILE A 135 -18.26 18.73 -25.57
CA ILE A 135 -17.31 18.22 -26.58
C ILE A 135 -16.66 16.94 -26.06
N SER A 136 -16.18 16.92 -24.80
CA SER A 136 -15.56 15.74 -24.22
C SER A 136 -16.53 14.55 -24.15
N PHE A 137 -17.79 14.78 -23.80
CA PHE A 137 -18.84 13.76 -23.80
C PHE A 137 -19.09 13.20 -25.21
N ILE A 138 -19.13 14.05 -26.23
CA ILE A 138 -19.27 13.63 -27.65
C ILE A 138 -18.07 12.75 -28.04
N PHE A 139 -16.87 13.13 -27.63
CA PHE A 139 -15.67 12.32 -27.89
C PHE A 139 -15.77 10.96 -27.21
N ILE A 140 -16.17 10.89 -25.94
CA ILE A 140 -16.34 9.62 -25.22
C ILE A 140 -17.33 8.69 -25.94
N LYS A 141 -18.46 9.25 -26.44
CA LYS A 141 -19.58 8.45 -26.95
C LYS A 141 -19.46 8.06 -28.44
N TYR A 142 -18.98 8.97 -29.28
CA TYR A 142 -19.13 8.84 -30.73
C TYR A 142 -17.83 8.71 -31.52
N ILE A 143 -16.67 9.04 -30.95
CA ILE A 143 -15.42 8.99 -31.69
C ILE A 143 -14.64 7.72 -31.34
N PRO A 144 -14.20 6.93 -32.34
CA PRO A 144 -13.43 5.71 -32.09
C PRO A 144 -12.12 5.98 -31.37
N ARG A 145 -11.78 5.07 -30.46
CA ARG A 145 -10.56 5.10 -29.66
C ARG A 145 -9.31 5.28 -30.54
N GLY A 146 -8.37 6.11 -30.10
CA GLY A 146 -7.10 6.38 -30.80
C GLY A 146 -7.15 7.48 -31.88
N LYS A 147 -8.33 8.07 -32.20
CA LYS A 147 -8.42 9.17 -33.18
C LYS A 147 -8.33 10.58 -32.59
N TYR A 148 -8.26 10.73 -31.26
CA TYR A 148 -8.38 12.04 -30.61
C TYR A 148 -7.07 12.73 -30.27
N SER A 149 -5.92 12.08 -30.35
CA SER A 149 -4.66 12.63 -29.83
C SER A 149 -4.29 13.99 -30.41
N SER A 150 -4.71 14.26 -31.66
CA SER A 150 -4.53 15.58 -32.31
C SER A 150 -5.27 16.72 -31.60
N TYR A 151 -6.30 16.44 -30.79
CA TYR A 151 -7.14 17.44 -30.14
C TYR A 151 -6.76 17.66 -28.67
N TYR A 152 -5.96 16.78 -28.06
CA TYR A 152 -5.62 16.88 -26.65
C TYR A 152 -4.90 18.17 -26.28
N MET A 153 -4.02 18.68 -27.16
CA MET A 153 -3.37 19.97 -26.96
C MET A 153 -4.38 21.12 -26.89
N SER A 154 -5.42 21.10 -27.75
CA SER A 154 -6.48 22.11 -27.73
C SER A 154 -7.34 21.98 -26.45
N PHE A 155 -7.66 20.74 -26.01
CA PHE A 155 -8.38 20.50 -24.75
C PHE A 155 -7.61 21.05 -23.55
N GLY A 156 -6.29 20.79 -23.50
CA GLY A 156 -5.42 21.33 -22.46
C GLY A 156 -5.38 22.87 -22.47
N PHE A 157 -5.26 23.45 -23.65
CA PHE A 157 -5.25 24.89 -23.81
C PHE A 157 -6.56 25.55 -23.33
N ILE A 158 -7.71 25.00 -23.73
CA ILE A 158 -9.02 25.54 -23.33
C ILE A 158 -9.23 25.40 -21.82
N LEU A 159 -8.86 24.26 -21.22
CA LEU A 159 -8.94 24.07 -19.77
C LEU A 159 -8.03 25.03 -19.00
N ALA A 160 -6.82 25.29 -19.51
CA ALA A 160 -5.92 26.28 -18.93
C ALA A 160 -6.51 27.72 -19.01
N VAL A 161 -7.20 28.07 -20.12
CA VAL A 161 -7.92 29.33 -20.28
C VAL A 161 -9.12 29.43 -19.34
N ILE A 162 -9.93 28.36 -19.21
CA ILE A 162 -11.06 28.30 -18.26
C ILE A 162 -10.54 28.55 -16.83
N ALA A 163 -9.43 27.91 -16.46
CA ALA A 163 -8.81 28.10 -15.16
C ALA A 163 -8.43 29.57 -14.90
N ILE A 164 -7.83 30.26 -15.88
CA ILE A 164 -7.46 31.69 -15.77
C ILE A 164 -8.69 32.56 -15.67
N VAL A 165 -9.67 32.37 -16.56
CA VAL A 165 -10.89 33.21 -16.64
C VAL A 165 -11.77 32.98 -15.40
N GLY A 166 -11.88 31.75 -14.94
CA GLY A 166 -12.65 31.39 -13.75
C GLY A 166 -12.05 31.88 -12.43
N VAL A 167 -10.71 32.04 -12.40
CA VAL A 167 -9.97 32.50 -11.22
C VAL A 167 -9.86 34.01 -11.11
N SER A 168 -9.88 34.73 -12.23
CA SER A 168 -9.56 36.16 -12.28
C SER A 168 -10.46 37.08 -11.43
N LYS A 169 -11.57 36.59 -10.89
CA LYS A 169 -12.50 37.36 -10.05
C LYS A 169 -12.76 36.78 -8.67
N SER A 170 -12.17 35.61 -8.34
CA SER A 170 -12.37 34.97 -7.05
C SER A 170 -11.55 35.66 -5.95
N THR A 171 -12.20 35.96 -4.83
CA THR A 171 -11.60 36.64 -3.67
C THR A 171 -10.76 35.74 -2.77
N ALA A 172 -10.57 34.46 -3.11
CA ALA A 172 -9.96 33.48 -2.23
C ALA A 172 -8.47 33.22 -2.50
N ALA A 173 -7.67 33.09 -1.44
CA ALA A 173 -6.24 32.73 -1.49
C ALA A 173 -5.94 31.40 -2.21
N LEU A 174 -6.97 30.57 -2.40
CA LEU A 174 -6.89 29.22 -2.95
C LEU A 174 -7.13 29.18 -4.47
N THR A 175 -7.21 30.34 -5.14
CA THR A 175 -7.65 30.47 -6.53
C THR A 175 -6.84 29.68 -7.55
N LEU A 176 -5.52 29.58 -7.40
CA LEU A 176 -4.69 28.75 -8.28
C LEU A 176 -4.63 27.28 -7.83
N LEU A 177 -4.87 27.01 -6.54
CA LEU A 177 -4.87 25.64 -6.02
C LEU A 177 -6.09 24.83 -6.49
N ILE A 178 -7.25 25.47 -6.62
CA ILE A 178 -8.46 24.82 -7.15
C ILE A 178 -8.23 24.26 -8.57
N PRO A 179 -7.78 25.06 -9.56
CA PRO A 179 -7.42 24.53 -10.86
C PRO A 179 -6.30 23.48 -10.84
N LEU A 180 -5.30 23.65 -9.98
CA LEU A 180 -4.23 22.64 -9.83
C LEU A 180 -4.75 21.32 -9.30
N LEU A 181 -5.74 21.33 -8.40
CA LEU A 181 -6.39 20.09 -7.92
C LEU A 181 -7.25 19.47 -9.02
N ILE A 182 -8.07 20.27 -9.71
CA ILE A 182 -8.94 19.78 -10.79
C ILE A 182 -8.11 19.11 -11.90
N LEU A 183 -6.97 19.71 -12.25
CA LEU A 183 -6.04 19.22 -13.28
C LEU A 183 -4.92 18.33 -12.69
N GLY A 184 -5.03 17.96 -11.43
CA GLY A 184 -3.96 17.27 -10.68
C GLY A 184 -3.50 15.96 -11.31
N VAL A 185 -4.40 15.16 -11.87
CA VAL A 185 -4.02 13.90 -12.53
C VAL A 185 -3.21 14.15 -13.81
N PRO A 186 -3.64 14.97 -14.78
CA PRO A 186 -2.81 15.30 -15.94
C PRO A 186 -1.44 15.89 -15.58
N ILE A 187 -1.40 16.76 -14.58
CA ILE A 187 -0.15 17.40 -14.13
C ILE A 187 0.80 16.36 -13.51
N THR A 188 0.29 15.46 -12.66
CA THR A 188 1.11 14.43 -12.03
C THR A 188 1.60 13.40 -13.03
N ASP A 189 0.80 13.02 -14.04
CA ASP A 189 1.21 12.11 -15.10
C ASP A 189 2.38 12.70 -15.92
N SER A 190 2.26 13.95 -16.35
CA SER A 190 3.32 14.65 -17.09
C SER A 190 4.59 14.84 -16.25
N SER A 191 4.45 15.24 -15.00
CA SER A 191 5.58 15.40 -14.08
C SER A 191 6.30 14.07 -13.87
N TYR A 192 5.54 12.98 -13.71
CA TYR A 192 6.08 11.65 -13.53
C TYR A 192 6.82 11.16 -14.80
N SER A 193 6.26 11.38 -15.98
CA SER A 193 6.88 11.05 -17.26
C SER A 193 8.22 11.77 -17.45
N ILE A 194 8.29 13.06 -17.11
CA ILE A 194 9.53 13.85 -17.15
C ILE A 194 10.57 13.28 -16.18
N VAL A 195 10.21 13.07 -14.90
CA VAL A 195 11.13 12.58 -13.87
C VAL A 195 11.65 11.17 -14.21
N SER A 196 10.77 10.29 -14.70
CA SER A 196 11.18 8.94 -15.08
C SER A 196 12.13 8.93 -16.29
N SER A 197 11.95 9.85 -17.24
CA SER A 197 12.85 10.03 -18.37
C SER A 197 14.26 10.46 -17.91
N TYR A 198 14.36 11.36 -16.92
CA TYR A 198 15.65 11.74 -16.31
C TYR A 198 16.33 10.56 -15.62
N ALA A 199 15.61 9.82 -14.82
CA ALA A 199 16.17 8.69 -14.07
C ALA A 199 16.70 7.57 -14.98
N HIS A 200 16.03 7.29 -16.11
CA HIS A 200 16.50 6.32 -17.10
C HIS A 200 17.73 6.78 -17.89
N GLN A 201 17.89 8.07 -18.09
CA GLN A 201 19.01 8.62 -18.84
C GLN A 201 20.32 8.62 -18.05
N GLU A 202 20.25 8.83 -16.73
CA GLU A 202 21.39 8.77 -15.83
C GLU A 202 22.00 7.35 -15.78
N SER A 203 21.16 6.31 -15.95
CA SER A 203 21.60 4.91 -15.99
C SER A 203 22.17 4.46 -17.34
N SER A 204 21.94 5.19 -18.44
CA SER A 204 22.33 4.79 -19.81
C SER A 204 23.52 5.56 -20.40
N GLY A 205 24.08 6.54 -19.71
CA GLY A 205 25.33 7.23 -20.10
C GLY A 205 25.28 8.05 -21.40
N ILE A 206 24.10 8.30 -21.97
CA ILE A 206 23.95 9.01 -23.25
C ILE A 206 23.58 10.47 -22.98
N GLY A 207 24.53 11.36 -23.19
CA GLY A 207 24.46 12.80 -22.89
C GLY A 207 23.55 13.63 -23.78
N LYS A 208 22.25 13.27 -23.97
CA LYS A 208 21.26 14.11 -24.64
C LYS A 208 20.31 14.71 -23.61
N HIS A 209 20.07 16.02 -23.68
CA HIS A 209 19.14 16.74 -22.78
C HIS A 209 17.73 16.13 -22.86
N PRO A 210 17.11 15.72 -21.73
CA PRO A 210 15.82 15.03 -21.72
C PRO A 210 14.64 15.86 -22.26
N PHE A 211 14.74 17.19 -22.23
CA PHE A 211 13.76 18.09 -22.82
C PHE A 211 13.72 18.04 -24.36
N PHE A 212 14.75 17.53 -25.01
CA PHE A 212 14.91 17.56 -26.47
C PHE A 212 15.04 16.17 -27.10
N SER A 213 14.96 15.08 -26.32
CA SER A 213 15.07 13.73 -26.87
C SER A 213 13.75 13.28 -27.51
N GLU A 214 13.80 12.83 -28.76
CA GLU A 214 12.66 12.29 -29.50
C GLU A 214 12.19 10.91 -28.97
N SER A 215 13.04 10.20 -28.24
CA SER A 215 12.68 8.91 -27.63
C SER A 215 12.00 9.14 -26.28
N ARG A 216 10.68 9.15 -26.26
CA ARG A 216 9.86 9.17 -25.06
C ARG A 216 9.96 7.82 -24.34
N SER A 217 11.04 7.60 -23.60
CA SER A 217 11.22 6.40 -22.77
C SER A 217 10.64 6.56 -21.35
N GLY A 218 9.95 7.67 -21.06
CA GLY A 218 9.30 7.88 -19.77
C GLY A 218 8.03 7.04 -19.61
N SER A 219 7.91 6.34 -18.51
CA SER A 219 6.70 5.58 -18.19
C SER A 219 5.56 6.52 -17.78
N SER A 220 4.36 6.35 -18.35
CA SER A 220 3.15 7.07 -17.91
C SER A 220 2.67 6.57 -16.53
N LEU A 221 1.82 7.36 -15.85
CA LEU A 221 1.16 6.95 -14.61
C LEU A 221 0.41 5.62 -14.78
N ARG A 222 -0.23 5.42 -15.94
CA ARG A 222 -0.89 4.16 -16.29
C ARG A 222 0.08 2.98 -16.34
N GLN A 223 1.21 3.13 -17.02
CA GLN A 223 2.25 2.09 -17.09
C GLN A 223 2.83 1.80 -15.70
N LYS A 224 3.00 2.84 -14.88
CA LYS A 224 3.44 2.68 -13.50
C LYS A 224 2.42 1.91 -12.64
N LEU A 225 1.14 2.20 -12.79
CA LEU A 225 0.10 1.40 -12.13
C LEU A 225 0.12 -0.06 -12.61
N GLN A 226 0.29 -0.29 -13.91
CA GLN A 226 0.43 -1.65 -14.45
C GLN A 226 1.69 -2.36 -13.94
N SER A 227 2.82 -1.67 -13.77
CA SER A 227 4.02 -2.26 -13.15
C SER A 227 3.84 -2.59 -11.67
N TYR A 228 2.82 -2.04 -11.02
CA TYR A 228 2.38 -2.41 -9.67
C TYR A 228 1.34 -3.55 -9.66
N GLY A 229 1.04 -4.17 -10.83
CA GLY A 229 0.12 -5.30 -10.94
C GLY A 229 -1.32 -4.92 -11.30
N PHE A 230 -1.65 -3.65 -11.57
CA PHE A 230 -3.00 -3.28 -12.04
C PHE A 230 -3.26 -3.81 -13.45
N SER A 231 -4.44 -4.38 -13.66
CA SER A 231 -4.95 -4.60 -15.02
C SER A 231 -5.08 -3.26 -15.77
N ALA A 232 -5.13 -3.29 -17.10
CA ALA A 232 -5.32 -2.07 -17.89
C ALA A 232 -6.61 -1.32 -17.50
N GLN A 233 -7.68 -2.05 -17.20
CA GLN A 233 -8.95 -1.49 -16.75
C GLN A 233 -8.86 -0.95 -15.33
N GLY A 234 -8.20 -1.67 -14.41
CA GLY A 234 -7.96 -1.24 -13.03
C GLY A 234 -7.13 0.04 -12.94
N ALA A 235 -6.08 0.16 -13.76
CA ALA A 235 -5.30 1.40 -13.87
C ALA A 235 -6.17 2.57 -14.36
N ASN A 236 -7.01 2.35 -15.36
CA ASN A 236 -7.95 3.35 -15.88
C ASN A 236 -8.94 3.81 -14.82
N LEU A 237 -9.58 2.88 -14.10
CA LEU A 237 -10.52 3.20 -13.02
C LEU A 237 -9.84 3.96 -11.87
N THR A 238 -8.61 3.61 -11.53
CA THR A 238 -7.82 4.31 -10.50
C THR A 238 -7.56 5.76 -10.90
N ILE A 239 -7.18 6.00 -12.15
CA ILE A 239 -6.93 7.35 -12.69
C ILE A 239 -8.22 8.18 -12.69
N ILE A 240 -9.34 7.62 -13.15
CA ILE A 240 -10.66 8.28 -13.14
C ILE A 240 -11.10 8.56 -11.69
N GLY A 241 -10.95 7.60 -10.79
CA GLY A 241 -11.27 7.76 -9.38
C GLY A 241 -10.44 8.86 -8.70
N ALA A 242 -9.14 8.93 -9.00
CA ALA A 242 -8.27 10.00 -8.53
C ALA A 242 -8.69 11.37 -9.07
N SER A 243 -9.08 11.44 -10.35
CA SER A 243 -9.60 12.68 -10.96
C SER A 243 -10.88 13.15 -10.29
N LEU A 244 -11.82 12.23 -10.01
CA LEU A 244 -13.07 12.54 -9.30
C LEU A 244 -12.79 13.00 -7.86
N TYR A 245 -11.88 12.31 -7.15
CA TYR A 245 -11.49 12.69 -5.79
C TYR A 245 -10.90 14.10 -5.72
N LEU A 246 -9.93 14.41 -6.60
CA LEU A 246 -9.31 15.73 -6.64
C LEU A 246 -10.32 16.81 -7.04
N SER A 247 -11.24 16.51 -7.96
CA SER A 247 -12.32 17.39 -8.37
C SER A 247 -13.30 17.68 -7.23
N LEU A 248 -13.71 16.65 -6.48
CA LEU A 248 -14.57 16.80 -5.32
C LEU A 248 -13.88 17.61 -4.20
N SER A 249 -12.60 17.34 -3.97
CA SER A 249 -11.78 18.10 -3.02
C SER A 249 -11.69 19.58 -3.42
N ALA A 250 -11.46 19.88 -4.70
CA ALA A 250 -11.44 21.23 -5.22
C ALA A 250 -12.79 21.95 -5.03
N PHE A 251 -13.90 21.24 -5.27
CA PHE A 251 -15.25 21.76 -5.05
C PHE A 251 -15.50 22.07 -3.58
N ILE A 252 -15.18 21.16 -2.66
CA ILE A 252 -15.33 21.37 -1.21
C ILE A 252 -14.49 22.56 -0.75
N ILE A 253 -13.24 22.67 -1.20
CA ILE A 253 -12.34 23.76 -0.87
C ILE A 253 -12.87 25.10 -1.42
N SER A 254 -13.52 25.09 -2.60
CA SER A 254 -14.11 26.28 -3.18
C SER A 254 -15.24 26.87 -2.35
N ILE A 255 -15.99 26.03 -1.62
CA ILE A 255 -17.08 26.44 -0.73
C ILE A 255 -16.54 26.95 0.61
N TYR A 256 -15.70 26.15 1.27
CA TYR A 256 -15.27 26.43 2.65
C TYR A 256 -14.06 27.33 2.75
N GLN A 257 -13.28 27.50 1.67
CA GLN A 257 -12.09 28.37 1.56
C GLN A 257 -11.11 28.23 2.73
N ASN A 258 -10.98 26.99 3.28
CA ASN A 258 -10.18 26.70 4.45
C ASN A 258 -8.89 25.96 4.07
N PHE A 259 -7.75 26.52 4.43
CA PHE A 259 -6.43 25.94 4.14
C PHE A 259 -6.18 24.60 4.90
N TYR A 260 -6.67 24.48 6.13
CA TYR A 260 -6.54 23.24 6.89
C TYR A 260 -7.34 22.09 6.25
N LEU A 261 -8.49 22.42 5.65
CA LEU A 261 -9.29 21.44 4.91
C LEU A 261 -8.53 20.95 3.65
N LEU A 262 -7.77 21.82 2.99
CA LEU A 262 -6.88 21.42 1.89
C LEU A 262 -5.83 20.42 2.38
N LEU A 263 -5.14 20.71 3.50
CA LEU A 263 -4.13 19.82 4.06
C LEU A 263 -4.72 18.47 4.47
N THR A 264 -5.89 18.46 5.11
CA THR A 264 -6.53 17.20 5.52
C THR A 264 -6.99 16.36 4.33
N LEU A 265 -7.59 16.97 3.31
CA LEU A 265 -8.00 16.26 2.09
C LEU A 265 -6.78 15.76 1.31
N THR A 266 -5.72 16.55 1.14
CA THR A 266 -4.51 16.08 0.46
C THR A 266 -3.84 14.95 1.23
N ALA A 267 -3.70 15.04 2.56
CA ALA A 267 -3.18 13.97 3.40
C ALA A 267 -4.03 12.69 3.29
N PHE A 268 -5.36 12.82 3.32
CA PHE A 268 -6.27 11.69 3.13
C PHE A 268 -6.10 11.05 1.74
N GLY A 269 -5.98 11.86 0.67
CA GLY A 269 -5.69 11.36 -0.67
C GLY A 269 -4.37 10.58 -0.76
N TRP A 270 -3.31 11.06 -0.11
CA TRP A 270 -2.03 10.34 0.00
C TRP A 270 -2.15 9.03 0.77
N VAL A 271 -2.91 9.02 1.86
CA VAL A 271 -3.21 7.79 2.62
C VAL A 271 -3.97 6.80 1.73
N VAL A 272 -5.04 7.23 1.06
CA VAL A 272 -5.81 6.38 0.14
C VAL A 272 -4.95 5.88 -1.01
N PHE A 273 -4.13 6.73 -1.62
CA PHE A 273 -3.18 6.32 -2.68
C PHE A 273 -2.14 5.33 -2.16
N GLY A 274 -1.55 5.57 -0.99
CA GLY A 274 -0.62 4.63 -0.33
C GLY A 274 -1.27 3.28 -0.02
N LEU A 275 -2.51 3.33 0.43
CA LEU A 275 -3.33 2.16 0.69
C LEU A 275 -3.63 1.38 -0.60
N VAL A 276 -4.02 2.05 -1.68
CA VAL A 276 -4.27 1.46 -3.00
C VAL A 276 -2.97 0.91 -3.61
N LYS A 277 -1.86 1.63 -3.53
CA LYS A 277 -0.54 1.16 -3.98
C LYS A 277 -0.08 -0.10 -3.23
N ASN A 278 -0.16 -0.08 -1.90
CA ASN A 278 0.19 -1.26 -1.09
C ASN A 278 -0.72 -2.45 -1.38
N LYS A 279 -1.98 -2.20 -1.79
CA LYS A 279 -2.97 -3.21 -2.14
C LYS A 279 -2.60 -3.99 -3.40
N VAL A 280 -2.14 -3.31 -4.40
CA VAL A 280 -1.85 -3.90 -5.71
C VAL A 280 -0.55 -4.69 -5.71
N GLN A 281 0.46 -4.21 -4.97
CA GLN A 281 1.64 -5.04 -4.66
C GLN A 281 1.29 -6.29 -3.83
N SER A 282 0.12 -6.31 -3.19
CA SER A 282 -0.37 -7.47 -2.44
C SER A 282 -1.24 -8.44 -3.27
N GLU A 283 -1.59 -8.13 -4.51
CA GLU A 283 -2.40 -9.04 -5.36
C GLU A 283 -1.67 -10.34 -5.77
N GLU A 284 -0.34 -10.35 -5.82
CA GLU A 284 0.43 -11.62 -5.86
C GLU A 284 0.36 -12.39 -4.53
N LEU A 285 -0.25 -11.81 -3.50
CA LEU A 285 -0.15 -12.17 -2.10
C LEU A 285 -1.35 -12.93 -1.56
N ILE A 286 -2.47 -13.01 -2.26
CA ILE A 286 -3.71 -13.32 -1.55
C ILE A 286 -4.17 -14.70 -1.82
N ILE A 287 -3.85 -15.67 -2.26
CA ILE A 287 -4.52 -17.00 -2.19
C ILE A 287 -4.29 -17.83 -3.45
N GLY A 288 -3.65 -18.89 -3.23
CA GLY A 288 -3.67 -20.06 -4.07
C GLY A 288 -3.82 -21.28 -3.18
N ARG A 289 -4.50 -22.31 -3.66
CA ARG A 289 -4.32 -23.66 -3.16
C ARG A 289 -3.04 -24.18 -3.80
N ASP A 290 -2.04 -24.47 -3.01
CA ASP A 290 -0.88 -25.16 -3.55
C ASP A 290 -1.32 -26.59 -3.89
N ILE A 291 -1.41 -26.90 -5.17
CA ILE A 291 -1.89 -28.19 -5.69
C ILE A 291 -0.95 -29.33 -5.25
N LEU A 292 0.31 -29.02 -4.95
CA LEU A 292 1.32 -29.99 -4.56
C LEU A 292 1.31 -30.31 -3.06
N THR A 293 0.99 -29.33 -2.20
CA THR A 293 1.12 -29.49 -0.73
C THR A 293 -0.20 -29.49 0.02
N SER A 294 -1.35 -29.33 -0.61
CA SER A 294 -2.68 -29.12 0.00
C SER A 294 -2.75 -27.97 1.03
N ARG A 295 -1.74 -27.08 1.04
CA ARG A 295 -1.70 -25.90 1.91
C ARG A 295 -2.53 -24.75 1.30
N ILE A 296 -3.20 -24.01 2.18
CA ILE A 296 -3.80 -22.72 1.80
C ILE A 296 -2.73 -21.64 1.94
N LYS A 297 -2.40 -20.95 0.85
CA LYS A 297 -1.50 -19.79 0.90
C LYS A 297 -2.27 -18.56 1.35
N LEU A 298 -1.93 -18.03 2.51
CA LEU A 298 -2.46 -16.77 3.03
C LEU A 298 -1.32 -15.74 3.07
N PHE A 299 -1.37 -14.74 2.21
CA PHE A 299 -0.29 -13.75 2.03
C PHE A 299 1.08 -14.39 1.80
N GLN A 300 1.15 -15.36 0.89
CA GLN A 300 2.31 -16.18 0.52
C GLN A 300 2.78 -17.19 1.61
N VAL A 301 2.16 -17.23 2.77
CA VAL A 301 2.46 -18.22 3.81
C VAL A 301 1.54 -19.42 3.65
N GLY A 302 2.11 -20.60 3.43
CA GLY A 302 1.38 -21.86 3.37
C GLY A 302 0.89 -22.29 4.75
N ILE A 303 -0.42 -22.53 4.91
CA ILE A 303 -1.04 -23.01 6.16
C ILE A 303 -1.69 -24.35 5.89
N ASP A 304 -1.37 -25.34 6.73
CA ASP A 304 -1.94 -26.66 6.61
C ASP A 304 -3.41 -26.69 7.04
N GLN A 305 -4.25 -27.41 6.29
CA GLN A 305 -5.66 -27.62 6.59
C GLN A 305 -5.80 -28.77 7.61
N VAL A 306 -5.43 -28.53 8.86
CA VAL A 306 -5.44 -29.52 9.93
C VAL A 306 -6.28 -29.06 11.11
N ASP A 307 -6.95 -30.02 11.76
CA ASP A 307 -7.55 -29.85 13.07
C ASP A 307 -6.61 -30.29 14.21
N ASN A 308 -7.06 -30.18 15.47
CA ASN A 308 -6.25 -30.59 16.62
C ASN A 308 -5.94 -32.10 16.62
N GLN A 309 -6.85 -32.94 16.13
CA GLN A 309 -6.65 -34.38 16.11
C GLN A 309 -5.64 -34.77 15.04
N GLU A 310 -5.79 -34.24 13.82
CA GLU A 310 -4.87 -34.44 12.70
C GLU A 310 -3.47 -33.92 13.03
N THR A 311 -3.40 -32.75 13.72
CA THR A 311 -2.12 -32.20 14.18
C THR A 311 -1.38 -33.17 15.11
N ILE A 312 -2.07 -33.77 16.07
CA ILE A 312 -1.46 -34.71 17.00
C ILE A 312 -1.07 -36.00 16.30
N GLN A 313 -1.86 -36.49 15.35
CA GLN A 313 -1.52 -37.66 14.55
C GLN A 313 -0.23 -37.42 13.74
N LYS A 314 -0.11 -36.27 13.08
CA LYS A 314 1.12 -35.91 12.36
C LYS A 314 2.32 -35.78 13.28
N ILE A 315 2.16 -35.21 14.48
CA ILE A 315 3.22 -35.16 15.49
C ILE A 315 3.68 -36.56 15.86
N GLU A 316 2.76 -37.50 16.05
CA GLU A 316 3.10 -38.90 16.35
C GLU A 316 3.84 -39.57 15.17
N GLU A 317 3.41 -39.36 13.95
CA GLU A 317 4.09 -39.80 12.72
C GLU A 317 5.53 -39.29 12.66
N PHE A 318 5.75 -38.00 12.98
CA PHE A 318 7.08 -37.40 13.02
C PHE A 318 7.98 -38.01 14.09
N ILE A 319 7.46 -38.29 15.29
CA ILE A 319 8.22 -38.97 16.34
C ILE A 319 8.66 -40.38 15.88
N VAL A 320 7.75 -41.12 15.23
CA VAL A 320 8.03 -42.49 14.73
C VAL A 320 9.05 -42.48 13.60
N SER A 321 9.03 -41.41 12.75
CA SER A 321 9.97 -41.28 11.64
C SER A 321 11.43 -41.16 12.07
N LYS A 322 11.67 -40.69 13.30
CA LYS A 322 13.00 -40.38 13.88
C LYS A 322 13.80 -39.35 13.06
N LYS A 323 13.16 -38.62 12.14
CA LYS A 323 13.77 -37.51 11.44
C LYS A 323 13.41 -36.20 12.16
N ALA A 324 14.27 -35.21 12.07
CA ALA A 324 14.00 -33.92 12.69
C ALA A 324 12.96 -33.14 11.85
N HIS A 325 11.85 -32.77 12.48
CA HIS A 325 10.75 -32.03 11.89
C HIS A 325 10.50 -30.72 12.63
N GLN A 326 10.28 -29.64 11.88
CA GLN A 326 9.91 -28.33 12.42
C GLN A 326 8.43 -28.07 12.27
N ILE A 327 7.76 -27.77 13.38
CA ILE A 327 6.35 -27.34 13.42
C ILE A 327 6.28 -25.88 13.83
N VAL A 328 5.49 -25.10 13.08
CA VAL A 328 5.29 -23.68 13.32
C VAL A 328 3.81 -23.38 13.54
N THR A 329 3.53 -22.41 14.42
CA THR A 329 2.17 -22.00 14.78
C THR A 329 1.99 -20.50 14.49
N PRO A 330 1.95 -20.08 13.21
CA PRO A 330 1.87 -18.66 12.87
C PRO A 330 0.50 -18.08 13.22
N ASP A 331 0.54 -16.94 13.92
CA ASP A 331 -0.61 -16.07 14.10
C ASP A 331 -0.67 -14.98 13.01
N THR A 332 -1.67 -14.12 13.06
CA THR A 332 -1.85 -13.00 12.14
C THR A 332 -0.62 -12.10 12.03
N LEU A 333 0.09 -11.88 13.14
CA LEU A 333 1.28 -11.02 13.16
C LEU A 333 2.49 -11.73 12.56
N ALA A 334 2.59 -13.03 12.74
CA ALA A 334 3.60 -13.88 12.13
C ALA A 334 3.51 -13.82 10.60
N VAL A 335 2.29 -13.94 10.06
CA VAL A 335 2.03 -13.80 8.62
C VAL A 335 2.40 -12.41 8.11
N LEU A 336 2.01 -11.33 8.81
CA LEU A 336 2.41 -9.98 8.42
C LEU A 336 3.93 -9.75 8.50
N ARG A 337 4.62 -10.41 9.42
CA ARG A 337 6.08 -10.33 9.58
C ARG A 337 6.81 -11.06 8.46
N ALA A 338 6.35 -12.24 8.06
CA ALA A 338 6.91 -13.02 6.96
C ALA A 338 6.95 -12.23 5.64
N ARG A 339 6.01 -11.31 5.42
CA ARG A 339 6.03 -10.40 4.26
C ARG A 339 7.23 -9.45 4.21
N LYS A 340 7.87 -9.17 5.34
CA LYS A 340 9.00 -8.22 5.45
C LYS A 340 10.33 -8.92 5.71
N ASP A 341 10.29 -10.14 6.25
CA ASP A 341 11.44 -10.93 6.63
C ASP A 341 11.50 -12.18 5.74
N HIS A 342 12.30 -12.09 4.68
CA HIS A 342 12.44 -13.17 3.68
C HIS A 342 13.01 -14.47 4.29
N GLU A 343 13.92 -14.38 5.26
CA GLU A 343 14.45 -15.54 5.95
C GLU A 343 13.33 -16.23 6.74
N TYR A 344 12.57 -15.46 7.50
CA TYR A 344 11.43 -15.99 8.24
C TYR A 344 10.36 -16.61 7.33
N HIS A 345 10.09 -15.96 6.20
CA HIS A 345 9.18 -16.50 5.18
C HIS A 345 9.64 -17.86 4.67
N ALA A 346 10.92 -17.99 4.31
CA ALA A 346 11.49 -19.26 3.83
C ALA A 346 11.39 -20.38 4.89
N ILE A 347 11.56 -20.04 6.18
CA ILE A 347 11.39 -20.99 7.29
C ILE A 347 9.94 -21.47 7.39
N LEU A 348 8.95 -20.56 7.27
CA LEU A 348 7.53 -20.95 7.29
C LEU A 348 7.15 -21.87 6.12
N GLU A 349 7.68 -21.58 4.92
CA GLU A 349 7.42 -22.40 3.72
C GLU A 349 8.09 -23.79 3.81
N SER A 350 9.28 -23.88 4.40
CA SER A 350 10.03 -25.13 4.55
C SER A 350 9.62 -25.99 5.78
N ALA A 351 8.79 -25.44 6.69
CA ALA A 351 8.34 -26.17 7.87
C ALA A 351 7.47 -27.38 7.50
N ASP A 352 7.65 -28.49 8.21
CA ASP A 352 6.95 -29.74 7.94
C ASP A 352 5.45 -29.67 8.26
N LEU A 353 5.07 -28.83 9.25
CA LEU A 353 3.68 -28.58 9.62
C LEU A 353 3.50 -27.10 10.03
N VAL A 354 2.51 -26.45 9.42
CA VAL A 354 2.16 -25.04 9.67
C VAL A 354 0.71 -24.98 10.15
N THR A 355 0.51 -24.90 11.46
CA THR A 355 -0.84 -24.96 12.04
C THR A 355 -1.54 -23.59 12.06
N PRO A 356 -2.87 -23.54 11.88
CA PRO A 356 -3.63 -22.29 11.90
C PRO A 356 -3.81 -21.76 13.33
N ASP A 357 -2.88 -20.92 13.82
CA ASP A 357 -3.01 -20.27 15.12
C ASP A 357 -3.62 -18.87 14.97
N GLY A 358 -4.60 -18.60 15.81
CA GLY A 358 -5.25 -17.29 15.87
C GLY A 358 -6.54 -17.15 15.05
N ALA A 359 -7.53 -16.51 15.69
CA ALA A 359 -8.85 -16.27 15.10
C ALA A 359 -8.80 -15.45 13.81
N GLY A 360 -7.81 -14.55 13.66
CA GLY A 360 -7.64 -13.75 12.45
C GLY A 360 -7.27 -14.57 11.22
N ILE A 361 -6.50 -15.64 11.39
CA ILE A 361 -6.14 -16.56 10.29
C ILE A 361 -7.40 -17.30 9.78
N LEU A 362 -8.20 -17.86 10.70
CA LEU A 362 -9.44 -18.56 10.35
C LEU A 362 -10.45 -17.61 9.69
N TRP A 363 -10.61 -16.43 10.27
CA TRP A 363 -11.50 -15.40 9.72
C TRP A 363 -11.06 -14.99 8.30
N ALA A 364 -9.77 -14.78 8.08
CA ALA A 364 -9.23 -14.45 6.77
C ALA A 364 -9.48 -15.58 5.76
N ALA A 365 -9.15 -16.81 6.12
CA ALA A 365 -9.35 -17.98 5.28
C ALA A 365 -10.84 -18.15 4.91
N THR A 366 -11.75 -18.06 5.87
CA THR A 366 -13.21 -18.12 5.63
C THR A 366 -13.68 -16.95 4.75
N THR A 367 -13.23 -15.73 5.04
CA THR A 367 -13.59 -14.53 4.27
C THR A 367 -13.19 -14.66 2.80
N LEU A 368 -12.10 -15.35 2.53
CA LEU A 368 -11.53 -15.54 1.21
C LEU A 368 -11.97 -16.85 0.52
N ASN A 369 -13.01 -17.52 1.06
CA ASN A 369 -13.62 -18.76 0.55
C ASN A 369 -12.71 -20.03 0.63
N TYR A 370 -11.72 -20.03 1.55
CA TYR A 370 -10.86 -21.19 1.85
C TYR A 370 -10.92 -21.54 3.34
N PRO A 371 -12.05 -22.07 3.85
CA PRO A 371 -12.23 -22.31 5.28
C PRO A 371 -11.22 -23.33 5.81
N LEU A 372 -10.64 -23.01 6.97
CA LEU A 372 -9.82 -23.92 7.74
C LEU A 372 -10.69 -24.70 8.72
N PRO A 373 -10.36 -25.97 9.05
CA PRO A 373 -11.19 -26.84 9.90
C PRO A 373 -11.45 -26.23 11.28
N GLU A 374 -10.39 -25.87 12.00
CA GLU A 374 -10.47 -25.26 13.32
C GLU A 374 -9.20 -24.46 13.67
N ARG A 375 -9.25 -23.78 14.81
CA ARG A 375 -8.07 -23.07 15.35
C ARG A 375 -7.20 -24.03 16.16
N VAL A 376 -5.93 -24.16 15.78
CA VAL A 376 -4.95 -24.99 16.44
C VAL A 376 -3.87 -24.11 17.08
N THR A 377 -4.00 -23.82 18.38
CA THR A 377 -3.09 -22.91 19.09
C THR A 377 -1.91 -23.63 19.70
N GLY A 378 -0.77 -22.94 19.86
CA GLY A 378 0.40 -23.49 20.53
C GLY A 378 0.10 -24.04 21.94
N ILE A 379 -0.79 -23.40 22.72
CA ILE A 379 -1.19 -23.88 24.06
C ILE A 379 -1.99 -25.18 23.96
N ASP A 380 -2.93 -25.27 23.01
CA ASP A 380 -3.77 -26.46 22.84
C ASP A 380 -2.91 -27.64 22.33
N ILE A 381 -1.95 -27.37 21.44
CA ILE A 381 -0.94 -28.36 21.01
C ILE A 381 -0.16 -28.90 22.23
N ILE A 382 0.36 -28.02 23.12
CA ILE A 382 1.09 -28.46 24.32
C ILE A 382 0.22 -29.35 25.18
N HIS A 383 -1.03 -29.00 25.45
CA HIS A 383 -1.94 -29.79 26.24
C HIS A 383 -2.21 -31.19 25.62
N ASN A 384 -2.39 -31.23 24.30
CA ASN A 384 -2.63 -32.49 23.59
C ASN A 384 -1.36 -33.36 23.55
N ILE A 385 -0.18 -32.75 23.32
CA ILE A 385 1.12 -33.43 23.42
C ILE A 385 1.34 -34.00 24.81
N CYS A 386 1.05 -33.25 25.87
CA CYS A 386 1.20 -33.76 27.25
C CYS A 386 0.32 -34.97 27.52
N ARG A 387 -0.92 -35.01 27.00
CA ARG A 387 -1.80 -36.19 27.09
C ARG A 387 -1.22 -37.40 26.33
N LEU A 388 -0.72 -37.16 25.11
CA LEU A 388 -0.10 -38.17 24.29
C LEU A 388 1.16 -38.73 24.96
N ALA A 389 2.04 -37.84 25.44
CA ALA A 389 3.29 -38.20 26.12
C ALA A 389 3.04 -39.00 27.40
N ALA A 390 2.10 -38.59 28.24
CA ALA A 390 1.73 -39.35 29.43
C ALA A 390 1.18 -40.74 29.10
N LYS A 391 0.49 -40.92 27.96
CA LYS A 391 -0.07 -42.20 27.51
C LYS A 391 0.97 -43.13 26.86
N LYS A 392 1.87 -42.57 26.06
CA LYS A 392 2.82 -43.30 25.21
C LYS A 392 4.25 -43.33 25.77
N GLY A 393 4.55 -42.55 26.82
CA GLY A 393 5.88 -42.45 27.43
C GLY A 393 6.86 -41.54 26.69
N TYR A 394 6.39 -40.67 25.79
CA TYR A 394 7.27 -39.73 25.10
C TYR A 394 7.85 -38.69 26.06
N SER A 395 9.10 -38.29 25.80
CA SER A 395 9.84 -37.32 26.59
C SER A 395 9.82 -35.92 25.99
N LEU A 396 9.65 -34.88 26.84
CA LEU A 396 9.60 -33.49 26.43
C LEU A 396 10.78 -32.72 27.01
N TYR A 397 11.31 -31.78 26.22
CA TYR A 397 12.23 -30.75 26.68
C TYR A 397 11.61 -29.36 26.46
N LEU A 398 11.67 -28.49 27.47
CA LEU A 398 11.12 -27.15 27.44
C LEU A 398 12.25 -26.13 27.40
N LEU A 399 12.36 -25.37 26.29
CA LEU A 399 13.37 -24.35 26.09
C LEU A 399 12.71 -22.99 25.85
N GLY A 400 12.97 -21.99 26.67
CA GLY A 400 12.46 -20.66 26.39
C GLY A 400 11.92 -19.92 27.60
N SER A 401 11.41 -18.72 27.34
CA SER A 401 10.91 -17.74 28.30
C SER A 401 11.97 -17.28 29.31
N TYR A 402 11.55 -16.48 30.30
CA TYR A 402 12.43 -15.97 31.35
C TYR A 402 12.98 -17.10 32.24
N PRO A 403 14.11 -16.88 32.95
CA PRO A 403 14.56 -17.80 33.96
C PRO A 403 13.40 -18.21 34.89
N GLU A 404 13.37 -19.48 35.27
CA GLU A 404 12.36 -20.15 36.11
C GLU A 404 11.02 -20.43 35.40
N VAL A 405 10.60 -19.69 34.34
CA VAL A 405 9.30 -19.92 33.69
C VAL A 405 9.19 -21.30 33.06
N ALA A 406 10.24 -21.77 32.40
CA ALA A 406 10.26 -23.12 31.79
C ALA A 406 10.16 -24.20 32.88
N SER A 407 10.86 -24.06 34.01
CA SER A 407 10.81 -25.01 35.13
C SER A 407 9.47 -24.97 35.87
N GLU A 408 8.89 -23.79 36.11
CA GLU A 408 7.54 -23.64 36.66
C GLU A 408 6.49 -24.30 35.74
N THR A 409 6.64 -24.10 34.42
CA THR A 409 5.77 -24.73 33.41
C THR A 409 5.88 -26.26 33.51
N ALA A 410 7.09 -26.80 33.57
CA ALA A 410 7.31 -28.22 33.71
C ALA A 410 6.66 -28.80 34.99
N LEU A 411 6.83 -28.13 36.14
CA LEU A 411 6.19 -28.51 37.39
C LEU A 411 4.65 -28.51 37.29
N ASN A 412 4.07 -27.51 36.68
CA ASN A 412 2.62 -27.41 36.50
C ASN A 412 2.09 -28.50 35.54
N LEU A 413 2.82 -28.80 34.47
CA LEU A 413 2.46 -29.85 33.52
C LEU A 413 2.57 -31.23 34.19
N THR A 414 3.62 -31.48 34.98
CA THR A 414 3.78 -32.74 35.72
C THR A 414 2.68 -32.96 36.77
N LYS A 415 2.26 -31.89 37.46
CA LYS A 415 1.11 -31.94 38.38
C LYS A 415 -0.21 -32.23 37.65
N LYS A 416 -0.38 -31.72 36.47
CA LYS A 416 -1.62 -31.84 35.70
C LYS A 416 -1.75 -33.13 34.91
N TYR A 417 -0.63 -33.67 34.43
CA TYR A 417 -0.57 -34.88 33.61
C TYR A 417 0.30 -35.93 34.27
N ALA A 418 -0.34 -36.84 35.01
CA ALA A 418 0.37 -37.92 35.69
C ALA A 418 1.10 -38.83 34.67
N GLY A 419 2.35 -39.13 34.92
CA GLY A 419 3.18 -39.99 34.07
C GLY A 419 3.87 -39.27 32.90
N ILE A 420 3.77 -37.95 32.79
CA ILE A 420 4.53 -37.19 31.77
C ILE A 420 6.02 -37.22 32.08
N ASN A 421 6.84 -37.44 31.07
CA ASN A 421 8.29 -37.43 31.18
C ASN A 421 8.85 -36.08 30.66
N ILE A 422 9.35 -35.25 31.59
CA ILE A 422 10.05 -33.99 31.23
C ILE A 422 11.55 -34.25 31.32
N ALA A 423 12.21 -34.39 30.18
CA ALA A 423 13.65 -34.69 30.10
C ALA A 423 14.52 -33.53 30.58
N GLY A 424 14.05 -32.29 30.42
CA GLY A 424 14.77 -31.13 30.89
C GLY A 424 14.07 -29.80 30.60
N THR A 425 14.62 -28.73 31.19
CA THR A 425 14.13 -27.35 31.01
C THR A 425 15.29 -26.38 30.96
N HIS A 426 15.21 -25.37 30.08
CA HIS A 426 16.17 -24.29 30.06
C HIS A 426 15.48 -22.97 29.66
N HIS A 427 15.98 -21.83 30.17
CA HIS A 427 15.46 -20.53 29.74
C HIS A 427 15.91 -20.14 28.33
N GLY A 428 15.22 -19.17 27.70
CA GLY A 428 15.50 -18.73 26.34
C GLY A 428 16.40 -17.50 26.21
N TYR A 429 17.00 -17.03 27.31
CA TYR A 429 17.78 -15.77 27.36
C TYR A 429 19.29 -16.00 27.27
N PHE A 430 19.73 -16.82 26.35
CA PHE A 430 21.15 -17.06 26.08
C PHE A 430 21.67 -16.21 24.87
N SER A 431 20.81 -15.49 24.17
CA SER A 431 21.20 -14.54 23.12
C SER A 431 20.79 -13.10 23.48
N CYS A 432 21.76 -12.24 23.71
CA CYS A 432 21.54 -10.83 24.11
C CYS A 432 21.22 -9.87 22.98
N GLU A 433 20.49 -10.22 21.93
CA GLU A 433 20.13 -9.23 20.90
C GLU A 433 19.12 -8.17 21.38
N ASP A 434 18.44 -8.35 22.52
CA ASP A 434 17.32 -7.51 22.96
C ASP A 434 17.43 -6.86 24.35
N SER A 435 18.56 -6.91 25.04
CA SER A 435 18.65 -6.21 26.32
C SER A 435 19.38 -4.86 26.17
N GLN A 436 18.64 -3.76 26.31
CA GLN A 436 19.14 -2.39 26.39
C GLN A 436 20.13 -2.14 27.57
N ASN A 437 20.42 -3.15 28.38
CA ASN A 437 21.30 -3.10 29.55
C ASN A 437 22.60 -3.88 29.40
N CYS A 438 23.02 -4.30 28.19
CA CYS A 438 24.29 -5.01 28.01
C CYS A 438 25.44 -4.05 27.64
N GLU A 439 25.75 -3.05 28.48
CA GLU A 439 26.99 -2.25 28.38
C GLU A 439 28.27 -3.04 28.74
N ALA A 440 28.15 -4.25 29.27
CA ALA A 440 29.30 -4.96 29.85
C ALA A 440 30.03 -5.94 28.91
N ILE A 441 29.62 -6.13 27.64
CA ILE A 441 30.18 -7.22 26.82
C ILE A 441 30.66 -6.74 25.45
N LYS A 442 31.76 -5.99 25.39
CA LYS A 442 32.50 -5.74 24.13
C LYS A 442 33.29 -6.95 23.60
N ASN A 443 33.33 -8.07 24.35
CA ASN A 443 34.00 -9.33 23.97
C ASN A 443 33.03 -10.53 23.79
N GLY A 444 31.76 -10.29 23.47
CA GLY A 444 30.64 -11.20 23.72
C GLY A 444 30.39 -12.32 22.72
N ASN A 445 31.02 -12.38 21.56
CA ASN A 445 30.73 -13.46 20.58
C ASN A 445 31.20 -14.85 21.03
N SER A 446 32.26 -14.94 21.82
CA SER A 446 32.80 -16.25 22.26
C SER A 446 32.01 -16.87 23.42
N VAL A 447 31.48 -16.08 24.35
CA VAL A 447 30.70 -16.58 25.50
C VAL A 447 29.30 -17.02 25.08
N ARG A 448 28.66 -16.31 24.16
CA ARG A 448 27.32 -16.63 23.63
C ARG A 448 27.27 -17.94 22.87
N ASN A 449 28.25 -18.16 22.01
CA ASN A 449 28.36 -19.42 21.26
C ASN A 449 28.54 -20.60 22.23
N LYS A 450 29.17 -20.39 23.37
CA LYS A 450 29.43 -21.44 24.36
C LYS A 450 28.14 -21.86 25.07
N GLU A 451 27.30 -20.95 25.55
CA GLU A 451 26.03 -21.29 26.22
C GLU A 451 25.03 -21.93 25.26
N GLU A 452 24.92 -21.44 24.01
CA GLU A 452 24.09 -22.08 22.96
C GLU A 452 24.57 -23.53 22.69
N GLU A 453 25.88 -23.74 22.61
CA GLU A 453 26.49 -25.08 22.39
C GLU A 453 26.26 -25.99 23.59
N GLU A 454 26.35 -25.50 24.82
CA GLU A 454 26.06 -26.26 26.05
C GLU A 454 24.61 -26.73 26.06
N ILE A 455 23.65 -25.85 25.69
CA ILE A 455 22.22 -26.21 25.60
C ILE A 455 21.97 -27.25 24.52
N ILE A 456 22.56 -27.10 23.33
CA ILE A 456 22.43 -28.06 22.24
C ILE A 456 22.99 -29.42 22.68
N THR A 457 24.12 -29.43 23.38
CA THR A 457 24.75 -30.66 23.90
C THR A 457 23.87 -31.34 24.96
N GLU A 458 23.32 -30.56 25.91
CA GLU A 458 22.37 -31.06 26.90
C GLU A 458 21.14 -31.71 26.26
N ILE A 459 20.54 -31.04 25.25
CA ILE A 459 19.37 -31.59 24.54
C ILE A 459 19.73 -32.91 23.85
N LYS A 460 20.89 -32.99 23.21
CA LYS A 460 21.38 -34.22 22.56
C LYS A 460 21.59 -35.37 23.53
N GLU A 461 22.19 -35.08 24.69
CA GLU A 461 22.42 -36.11 25.74
C GLU A 461 21.11 -36.65 26.29
N LYS A 462 20.11 -35.78 26.50
CA LYS A 462 18.80 -36.15 27.04
C LYS A 462 17.87 -36.80 26.01
N ARG A 463 18.13 -36.64 24.70
CA ARG A 463 17.38 -37.22 23.57
C ARG A 463 15.86 -37.14 23.74
N PRO A 464 15.29 -35.96 23.92
CA PRO A 464 13.84 -35.85 24.04
C PRO A 464 13.16 -36.19 22.71
N ASP A 465 11.93 -36.73 22.75
CA ASP A 465 11.11 -36.98 21.57
C ASP A 465 10.54 -35.66 21.01
N ILE A 466 10.28 -34.68 21.89
CA ILE A 466 9.69 -33.38 21.53
C ILE A 466 10.42 -32.23 22.22
N LEU A 467 10.82 -31.23 21.44
CA LEU A 467 11.37 -29.96 21.92
C LEU A 467 10.36 -28.86 21.75
N LEU A 468 9.92 -28.28 22.86
CA LEU A 468 9.04 -27.08 22.86
C LEU A 468 9.87 -25.83 23.05
N VAL A 469 9.79 -24.87 22.09
CA VAL A 469 10.61 -23.66 22.10
C VAL A 469 9.74 -22.41 22.27
N GLY A 470 9.93 -21.70 23.36
CA GLY A 470 9.15 -20.51 23.74
C GLY A 470 9.99 -19.23 23.79
N MET A 471 10.66 -18.84 22.70
CA MET A 471 11.49 -17.62 22.61
C MET A 471 10.78 -16.45 21.92
N GLY A 472 9.56 -16.66 21.43
CA GLY A 472 8.79 -15.71 20.65
C GLY A 472 9.17 -15.65 19.16
N VAL A 473 8.21 -15.21 18.38
CA VAL A 473 8.29 -15.09 16.90
C VAL A 473 9.10 -13.86 16.52
N PRO A 474 10.06 -13.91 15.56
CA PRO A 474 10.51 -15.04 14.75
C PRO A 474 11.73 -15.78 15.33
N LYS A 475 12.19 -15.45 16.53
CA LYS A 475 13.44 -15.96 17.11
C LYS A 475 13.44 -17.47 17.27
N GLN A 476 12.34 -18.02 17.77
CA GLN A 476 12.19 -19.46 17.99
C GLN A 476 12.25 -20.24 16.68
N GLU A 477 11.58 -19.78 15.62
CA GLU A 477 11.58 -20.47 14.33
C GLU A 477 12.95 -20.42 13.68
N LYS A 478 13.63 -19.26 13.71
CA LYS A 478 14.99 -19.09 13.20
C LYS A 478 15.99 -19.95 13.97
N TRP A 479 15.89 -20.00 15.31
CA TRP A 479 16.76 -20.81 16.14
C TRP A 479 16.55 -22.30 15.88
N ILE A 480 15.29 -22.76 15.81
CA ILE A 480 14.98 -24.16 15.49
C ILE A 480 15.54 -24.51 14.11
N ASN A 481 15.26 -23.71 13.08
CA ASN A 481 15.69 -23.99 11.72
C ASN A 481 17.22 -24.06 11.59
N LYS A 482 17.93 -23.10 12.22
CA LYS A 482 19.40 -23.09 12.26
C LYS A 482 19.99 -24.36 12.89
N ASN A 483 19.35 -24.89 13.93
CA ASN A 483 19.88 -25.99 14.72
C ASN A 483 19.15 -27.33 14.49
N LEU A 484 18.15 -27.40 13.61
CA LEU A 484 17.27 -28.55 13.43
C LEU A 484 18.04 -29.87 13.26
N ASN A 485 18.98 -29.90 12.32
CA ASN A 485 19.81 -31.08 12.04
C ASN A 485 20.84 -31.37 13.13
N ARG A 486 21.15 -30.39 13.98
CA ARG A 486 22.12 -30.54 15.08
C ARG A 486 21.50 -31.04 16.36
N LEU A 487 20.21 -30.75 16.59
CA LEU A 487 19.49 -31.08 17.80
C LEU A 487 19.22 -32.61 17.94
N ASP A 488 19.07 -33.30 16.82
CA ASP A 488 18.72 -34.72 16.77
C ASP A 488 17.43 -35.06 17.55
N VAL A 489 16.45 -34.13 17.50
CA VAL A 489 15.14 -34.25 18.13
C VAL A 489 14.09 -34.43 17.05
N PRO A 490 13.25 -35.48 17.11
CA PRO A 490 12.26 -35.76 16.08
C PRO A 490 11.26 -34.62 15.83
N VAL A 491 10.83 -33.93 16.89
CA VAL A 491 9.81 -32.87 16.77
C VAL A 491 10.24 -31.61 17.50
N CYS A 492 10.41 -30.53 16.78
CA CYS A 492 10.71 -29.19 17.31
C CYS A 492 9.54 -28.24 17.02
N ILE A 493 8.96 -27.63 18.06
CA ILE A 493 7.75 -26.79 17.95
C ILE A 493 7.99 -25.40 18.54
N GLY A 494 7.73 -24.35 17.75
CA GLY A 494 7.67 -22.98 18.24
C GLY A 494 6.33 -22.71 18.93
N VAL A 495 6.35 -22.44 20.24
CA VAL A 495 5.12 -22.27 21.05
C VAL A 495 4.92 -20.86 21.60
N GLY A 496 5.81 -19.92 21.26
CA GLY A 496 5.72 -18.51 21.64
C GLY A 496 5.61 -18.28 23.14
N GLY A 497 4.70 -17.41 23.54
CA GLY A 497 4.43 -17.08 24.95
C GLY A 497 3.50 -18.08 25.66
N SER A 498 3.45 -19.32 25.25
CA SER A 498 2.59 -20.34 25.91
C SER A 498 3.09 -20.70 27.30
N PHE A 499 4.41 -20.67 27.52
CA PHE A 499 4.99 -20.95 28.84
C PHE A 499 4.58 -19.94 29.89
N ASP A 500 4.44 -18.65 29.55
CA ASP A 500 4.00 -17.62 30.50
C ASP A 500 2.59 -17.88 31.04
N VAL A 501 1.75 -18.50 30.22
CA VAL A 501 0.38 -18.90 30.61
C VAL A 501 0.40 -20.22 31.39
N LEU A 502 1.19 -21.20 30.97
CA LEU A 502 1.25 -22.53 31.60
C LEU A 502 1.99 -22.49 32.94
N SER A 503 2.94 -21.57 33.13
CA SER A 503 3.56 -21.31 34.43
C SER A 503 2.59 -20.69 35.45
N GLY A 504 1.46 -20.11 34.98
CA GLY A 504 0.50 -19.38 35.81
C GLY A 504 0.82 -17.90 36.04
N ARG A 505 1.94 -17.40 35.50
CA ARG A 505 2.34 -15.97 35.62
C ARG A 505 1.36 -15.05 34.88
N ILE A 506 0.77 -15.52 33.78
CA ILE A 506 -0.24 -14.79 33.02
C ILE A 506 -1.53 -15.61 32.96
N PRO A 507 -2.66 -15.09 33.46
CA PRO A 507 -3.92 -15.83 33.39
C PRO A 507 -4.38 -15.96 31.92
N ARG A 508 -4.85 -17.17 31.56
CA ARG A 508 -5.49 -17.38 30.26
C ARG A 508 -6.83 -16.62 30.21
N ALA A 509 -7.21 -16.16 29.05
CA ALA A 509 -8.50 -15.47 28.86
C ALA A 509 -9.68 -16.36 29.29
N PRO A 510 -10.81 -15.79 29.76
CA PRO A 510 -12.03 -16.54 30.05
C PRO A 510 -12.49 -17.40 28.87
N LEU A 511 -13.08 -18.57 29.13
CA LEU A 511 -13.49 -19.52 28.08
C LEU A 511 -14.37 -18.91 27.00
N TRP A 512 -15.28 -18.00 27.36
CA TRP A 512 -16.12 -17.32 26.40
C TRP A 512 -15.33 -16.44 25.44
N MET A 513 -14.28 -15.75 25.91
CA MET A 513 -13.38 -14.97 25.04
C MET A 513 -12.54 -15.88 24.14
N GLN A 514 -12.08 -17.03 24.64
CA GLN A 514 -11.35 -18.01 23.84
C GLN A 514 -12.23 -18.54 22.70
N ARG A 515 -13.48 -18.92 22.99
CA ARG A 515 -14.46 -19.42 22.00
C ARG A 515 -14.81 -18.41 20.90
N HIS A 516 -14.83 -17.12 21.24
CA HIS A 516 -15.13 -16.05 20.29
C HIS A 516 -13.88 -15.43 19.63
N GLY A 517 -12.69 -16.03 19.82
CA GLY A 517 -11.45 -15.53 19.22
C GLY A 517 -10.96 -14.20 19.79
N MET A 518 -11.46 -13.75 20.95
CA MET A 518 -11.13 -12.47 21.60
C MET A 518 -9.99 -12.55 22.62
N GLU A 519 -9.24 -13.66 22.65
CA GLU A 519 -8.11 -13.87 23.56
C GLU A 519 -7.03 -12.79 23.41
N TRP A 520 -6.82 -12.30 22.18
CA TRP A 520 -5.87 -11.23 21.89
C TRP A 520 -6.24 -9.89 22.57
N ILE A 521 -7.54 -9.58 22.72
CA ILE A 521 -8.03 -8.37 23.43
C ILE A 521 -7.63 -8.49 24.90
N TYR A 522 -7.92 -9.63 25.53
CA TYR A 522 -7.59 -9.87 26.92
C TYR A 522 -6.08 -9.74 27.18
N ARG A 523 -5.25 -10.31 26.31
CA ARG A 523 -3.79 -10.22 26.39
C ARG A 523 -3.30 -8.79 26.19
N SER A 524 -3.92 -8.00 25.29
CA SER A 524 -3.54 -6.59 25.05
C SER A 524 -3.87 -5.70 26.25
N ILE A 525 -4.97 -5.98 26.96
CA ILE A 525 -5.35 -5.25 28.19
C ILE A 525 -4.36 -5.59 29.33
N LYS A 526 -4.00 -6.87 29.48
CA LYS A 526 -3.07 -7.33 30.53
C LYS A 526 -1.61 -6.96 30.25
N GLN A 527 -1.23 -6.74 29.02
CA GLN A 527 0.13 -6.42 28.57
C GLN A 527 0.12 -5.16 27.68
N PRO A 528 0.15 -3.93 28.25
CA PRO A 528 0.07 -2.67 27.51
C PRO A 528 1.12 -2.52 26.41
N ASN A 529 2.30 -3.09 26.59
CA ASN A 529 3.38 -3.12 25.58
C ASN A 529 2.98 -3.82 24.27
N ARG A 530 1.85 -4.54 24.27
CA ARG A 530 1.27 -5.18 23.09
C ARG A 530 0.20 -4.35 22.37
N ALA A 531 -0.12 -3.15 22.85
CA ALA A 531 -1.15 -2.29 22.25
C ALA A 531 -0.90 -2.00 20.75
N PHE A 532 0.36 -1.83 20.34
CA PHE A 532 0.72 -1.65 18.93
C PHE A 532 0.36 -2.86 18.05
N ARG A 533 0.19 -4.06 18.61
CA ARG A 533 -0.26 -5.24 17.86
C ARG A 533 -1.70 -5.12 17.39
N VAL A 534 -2.51 -4.33 18.07
CA VAL A 534 -3.90 -4.04 17.69
C VAL A 534 -3.95 -3.30 16.36
N LEU A 535 -3.07 -2.33 16.14
CA LEU A 535 -2.97 -1.61 14.87
C LEU A 535 -2.61 -2.54 13.70
N ALA A 536 -1.69 -3.47 13.94
CA ALA A 536 -1.33 -4.46 12.95
C ALA A 536 -2.49 -5.43 12.62
N LEU A 537 -3.36 -5.74 13.59
CA LEU A 537 -4.56 -6.52 13.36
C LEU A 537 -5.57 -5.78 12.48
N PHE A 538 -5.81 -4.48 12.72
CA PHE A 538 -6.65 -3.65 11.84
C PHE A 538 -6.09 -3.59 10.41
N TYR A 539 -4.78 -3.46 10.28
CA TYR A 539 -4.10 -3.52 8.99
C TYR A 539 -4.31 -4.88 8.28
N PHE A 540 -4.23 -5.99 9.03
CA PHE A 540 -4.50 -7.32 8.49
C PHE A 540 -5.96 -7.48 8.04
N ILE A 541 -6.93 -7.07 8.86
CA ILE A 541 -8.36 -7.09 8.53
C ILE A 541 -8.60 -6.30 7.24
N TRP A 542 -8.02 -5.11 7.17
CA TRP A 542 -8.12 -4.27 5.99
C TRP A 542 -7.55 -4.98 4.74
N LEU A 543 -6.36 -5.59 4.84
CA LEU A 543 -5.76 -6.36 3.74
C LEU A 543 -6.67 -7.48 3.25
N VAL A 544 -7.32 -8.22 4.16
CA VAL A 544 -8.23 -9.33 3.83
C VAL A 544 -9.48 -8.83 3.11
N ILE A 545 -10.15 -7.78 3.65
CA ILE A 545 -11.37 -7.21 3.05
C ILE A 545 -11.07 -6.72 1.64
N VAL A 546 -9.96 -6.02 1.50
CA VAL A 546 -9.49 -5.51 0.24
C VAL A 546 -9.19 -6.64 -0.73
N GLY A 547 -8.50 -7.68 -0.28
CA GLY A 547 -8.24 -8.87 -1.07
C GLY A 547 -9.50 -9.56 -1.58
N LYS A 548 -10.53 -9.67 -0.73
CA LYS A 548 -11.82 -10.24 -1.13
C LYS A 548 -12.49 -9.44 -2.25
N ILE A 549 -12.51 -8.11 -2.13
CA ILE A 549 -13.11 -7.23 -3.16
C ILE A 549 -12.41 -7.41 -4.51
N VAL A 550 -11.09 -7.55 -4.51
CA VAL A 550 -10.31 -7.74 -5.74
C VAL A 550 -10.52 -9.13 -6.35
N TYR A 551 -10.58 -10.16 -5.50
CA TYR A 551 -10.82 -11.53 -5.96
C TYR A 551 -12.22 -11.68 -6.60
N SER A 552 -13.27 -11.10 -5.98
CA SER A 552 -14.62 -11.13 -6.56
C SER A 552 -14.75 -10.33 -7.87
N LEU A 553 -13.83 -9.41 -8.17
CA LEU A 553 -13.77 -8.71 -9.46
C LEU A 553 -13.03 -9.52 -10.56
N LYS A 554 -12.28 -10.57 -10.19
CA LYS A 554 -11.61 -11.48 -11.12
C LYS A 554 -12.48 -12.69 -11.53
N GLU A 555 -13.41 -13.12 -10.67
CA GLU A 555 -14.34 -14.23 -11.00
C GLU A 555 -15.46 -13.83 -11.97
N VAL A 556 -15.56 -12.57 -12.36
CA VAL A 556 -16.55 -12.04 -13.32
C VAL A 556 -15.97 -11.96 -14.76
N GLU A 557 -14.70 -12.33 -14.96
CA GLU A 557 -14.08 -12.55 -16.28
C GLU A 557 -13.91 -14.07 -16.55
#